data_137b45db5d58d5a3f368704b32a3ee69
#
_entry.id   137b45db5d58d5a3f368704b32a3ee69
#
_cell.length_a   1.000
_cell.length_b   1.000
_cell.length_c   1.000
_cell.angle_alpha   90.00
_cell.angle_beta   90.00
_cell.angle_gamma   90.00
#
_symmetry.space_group_name_H-M   'P 1'
#
loop_
_entity.id
_entity.type
_entity.pdbx_description
1 polymer ?
#
loop_
_entity_poly.entity_id
_entity_poly.type
_entity_poly.pdbx_seq_one_letter_code
_entity_poly.pdbx_strand_id
1 'polypeptide(L)'
;MEKIIELKNISKSFDGEAILDNISLDIHDNEFITLLGPSGCGKTTTLRIIGGFVQPDQGDLIFMGDRINDVPPHKRNVNTVFQRYALFPHLTVFENVAFPLRERKLPKQEIKEKVEKMLDLVMLSGFAHRRVTRLSGGQQQRVAIARALVNEPKVLLLDEPLGALDLKLRKDMQQELKKIQKSTGITFIFVTHDQEEALSMSDTIVVMSEGKIQQIGTPQDIYNEPVNAFVADFIGESNIVAGVMLSDYRVRFGGQVFECLDTGFAPNEPVDVVIRPEDVDIVKPEPGVLQGTVTSVTFMGVHNEAIVDIDGFKWMIQTTDPVEEGAHIGIYLEPDAIHIMKKSKYSGMFGDYSSFSNELDELSNPGGDEEE
;
A
#
# COMPACT_ATOMS: atom_id res chain seq x y z
N MET A 1 -14.93 -15.14 7.34
CA MET A 1 -13.64 -15.50 8.00
C MET A 1 -13.72 -15.09 9.46
N GLU A 2 -13.01 -15.76 10.36
CA GLU A 2 -12.97 -15.43 11.79
C GLU A 2 -12.08 -14.20 11.98
N LYS A 3 -12.49 -13.25 12.86
CA LYS A 3 -11.68 -12.07 13.18
C LYS A 3 -10.61 -12.47 14.18
N ILE A 4 -9.34 -12.22 13.86
CA ILE A 4 -8.22 -12.46 14.75
C ILE A 4 -7.84 -11.22 15.56
N ILE A 5 -7.94 -10.02 14.95
CA ILE A 5 -7.70 -8.73 15.60
C ILE A 5 -8.84 -7.78 15.26
N GLU A 6 -9.31 -7.03 16.28
CA GLU A 6 -10.24 -5.92 16.10
C GLU A 6 -9.66 -4.67 16.77
N LEU A 7 -9.50 -3.61 15.99
CA LEU A 7 -9.26 -2.26 16.52
C LEU A 7 -10.60 -1.55 16.57
N LYS A 8 -11.00 -1.05 17.74
CA LYS A 8 -12.27 -0.35 17.95
C LYS A 8 -12.02 1.07 18.44
N ASN A 9 -12.26 2.05 17.58
CA ASN A 9 -12.14 3.47 17.88
C ASN A 9 -10.77 3.86 18.47
N ILE A 10 -9.70 3.30 17.93
CA ILE A 10 -8.34 3.54 18.40
C ILE A 10 -7.92 4.97 18.06
N SER A 11 -7.55 5.73 19.08
CA SER A 11 -6.94 7.06 18.93
C SER A 11 -5.61 7.11 19.67
N LYS A 12 -4.65 7.87 19.10
CA LYS A 12 -3.32 8.06 19.66
C LYS A 12 -2.75 9.42 19.31
N SER A 13 -2.23 10.11 20.33
CA SER A 13 -1.50 11.38 20.19
C SER A 13 -0.11 11.27 20.78
N PHE A 14 0.85 12.04 20.26
CA PHE A 14 2.17 12.26 20.83
C PHE A 14 2.40 13.76 20.93
N ASP A 15 2.82 14.24 22.08
CA ASP A 15 3.12 15.66 22.35
C ASP A 15 1.99 16.63 21.92
N GLY A 16 0.73 16.15 22.00
CA GLY A 16 -0.45 16.91 21.64
C GLY A 16 -0.86 16.84 20.16
N GLU A 17 -0.06 16.21 19.33
CA GLU A 17 -0.37 15.97 17.90
C GLU A 17 -1.09 14.62 17.74
N ALA A 18 -2.26 14.63 17.10
CA ALA A 18 -3.04 13.41 16.83
C ALA A 18 -2.41 12.63 15.67
N ILE A 19 -1.94 11.42 15.97
CA ILE A 19 -1.35 10.51 14.95
C ILE A 19 -2.36 9.48 14.45
N LEU A 20 -3.29 9.05 15.32
CA LEU A 20 -4.42 8.20 14.93
C LEU A 20 -5.71 8.82 15.46
N ASP A 21 -6.70 8.93 14.60
CA ASP A 21 -7.99 9.51 14.89
C ASP A 21 -9.10 8.49 14.61
N ASN A 22 -9.58 7.86 15.69
CA ASN A 22 -10.75 6.96 15.66
C ASN A 22 -10.64 5.80 14.67
N ILE A 23 -9.50 5.10 14.63
CA ILE A 23 -9.26 3.96 13.75
C ILE A 23 -10.09 2.75 14.20
N SER A 24 -10.89 2.21 13.29
CA SER A 24 -11.59 0.93 13.46
C SER A 24 -11.26 0.01 12.30
N LEU A 25 -10.77 -1.20 12.62
CA LEU A 25 -10.28 -2.15 11.63
C LEU A 25 -10.46 -3.58 12.12
N ASP A 26 -11.05 -4.42 11.31
CA ASP A 26 -11.12 -5.87 11.52
C ASP A 26 -10.07 -6.59 10.68
N ILE A 27 -9.29 -7.47 11.29
CA ILE A 27 -8.28 -8.29 10.64
C ILE A 27 -8.69 -9.75 10.79
N HIS A 28 -8.69 -10.48 9.68
CA HIS A 28 -9.16 -11.86 9.66
C HIS A 28 -8.02 -12.87 9.79
N ASP A 29 -8.36 -14.07 10.25
CA ASP A 29 -7.37 -15.16 10.35
C ASP A 29 -6.91 -15.60 8.96
N ASN A 30 -5.60 -15.88 8.84
CA ASN A 30 -4.96 -16.35 7.62
C ASN A 30 -5.02 -15.39 6.41
N GLU A 31 -5.14 -14.07 6.65
CA GLU A 31 -5.05 -13.07 5.58
C GLU A 31 -3.69 -12.38 5.52
N PHE A 32 -3.35 -11.87 4.34
CA PHE A 32 -2.27 -10.91 4.13
C PHE A 32 -2.89 -9.51 4.00
N ILE A 33 -2.84 -8.75 5.09
CA ILE A 33 -3.37 -7.38 5.12
C ILE A 33 -2.24 -6.36 5.09
N THR A 34 -2.40 -5.33 4.25
CA THR A 34 -1.43 -4.25 4.11
C THR A 34 -2.00 -2.92 4.59
N LEU A 35 -1.28 -2.25 5.49
CA LEU A 35 -1.49 -0.84 5.83
C LEU A 35 -0.66 0.02 4.88
N LEU A 36 -1.31 0.74 3.98
CA LEU A 36 -0.71 1.53 2.92
C LEU A 36 -1.02 3.02 3.12
N GLY A 37 -0.08 3.91 2.79
CA GLY A 37 -0.30 5.35 2.89
C GLY A 37 1.02 6.14 2.93
N PRO A 38 0.99 7.47 2.85
CA PRO A 38 2.17 8.32 2.89
C PRO A 38 2.90 8.25 4.23
N SER A 39 4.10 8.80 4.28
CA SER A 39 4.88 8.89 5.52
C SER A 39 4.13 9.71 6.57
N GLY A 40 4.20 9.28 7.83
CA GLY A 40 3.54 9.98 8.94
C GLY A 40 2.03 9.74 9.10
N CYS A 41 1.35 9.01 8.22
CA CYS A 41 -0.12 8.80 8.31
C CYS A 41 -0.58 7.83 9.42
N GLY A 42 0.32 7.27 10.24
CA GLY A 42 -0.03 6.45 11.41
C GLY A 42 0.14 4.93 11.25
N LYS A 43 0.59 4.40 10.11
CA LYS A 43 0.76 2.95 9.85
C LYS A 43 1.63 2.24 10.90
N THR A 44 2.88 2.71 11.08
CA THR A 44 3.82 2.16 12.07
C THR A 44 3.28 2.29 13.50
N THR A 45 2.56 3.37 13.81
CA THR A 45 1.91 3.56 15.12
C THR A 45 0.82 2.52 15.34
N THR A 46 -0.03 2.26 14.34
CA THR A 46 -1.03 1.19 14.37
C THR A 46 -0.38 -0.17 14.59
N LEU A 47 0.68 -0.48 13.84
CA LEU A 47 1.43 -1.72 14.00
C LEU A 47 2.03 -1.85 15.42
N ARG A 48 2.60 -0.77 15.98
CA ARG A 48 3.17 -0.75 17.33
C ARG A 48 2.10 -0.91 18.43
N ILE A 49 0.89 -0.41 18.20
CA ILE A 49 -0.24 -0.64 19.11
C ILE A 49 -0.62 -2.12 19.11
N ILE A 50 -0.74 -2.75 17.94
CA ILE A 50 -1.02 -4.19 17.80
C ILE A 50 0.10 -5.01 18.48
N GLY A 51 1.36 -4.64 18.26
CA GLY A 51 2.53 -5.29 18.87
C GLY A 51 2.67 -5.06 20.40
N GLY A 52 1.94 -4.09 20.96
CA GLY A 52 2.00 -3.75 22.39
C GLY A 52 3.18 -2.87 22.78
N PHE A 53 3.87 -2.25 21.81
CA PHE A 53 4.97 -1.31 22.06
C PHE A 53 4.47 0.11 22.37
N VAL A 54 3.24 0.42 21.98
CA VAL A 54 2.54 1.69 22.24
C VAL A 54 1.14 1.36 22.76
N GLN A 55 0.68 2.07 23.77
CA GLN A 55 -0.70 1.98 24.22
C GLN A 55 -1.56 3.01 23.49
N PRO A 56 -2.79 2.68 23.08
CA PRO A 56 -3.73 3.66 22.57
C PRO A 56 -4.18 4.59 23.69
N ASP A 57 -4.52 5.84 23.36
CA ASP A 57 -5.07 6.78 24.33
C ASP A 57 -6.58 6.54 24.52
N GLN A 58 -7.24 6.07 23.44
CA GLN A 58 -8.66 5.70 23.46
C GLN A 58 -8.89 4.45 22.61
N GLY A 59 -10.01 3.78 22.86
CA GLY A 59 -10.45 2.60 22.11
C GLY A 59 -9.92 1.30 22.67
N ASP A 60 -10.33 0.20 22.03
CA ASP A 60 -10.03 -1.15 22.47
C ASP A 60 -9.35 -1.94 21.35
N LEU A 61 -8.26 -2.63 21.70
CA LEU A 61 -7.62 -3.63 20.89
C LEU A 61 -8.03 -5.02 21.39
N ILE A 62 -8.67 -5.78 20.51
CA ILE A 62 -9.16 -7.13 20.81
C ILE A 62 -8.37 -8.12 19.97
N PHE A 63 -7.91 -9.20 20.59
CA PHE A 63 -7.21 -10.30 19.95
C PHE A 63 -7.92 -11.62 20.30
N MET A 64 -8.45 -12.31 19.30
CA MET A 64 -9.21 -13.54 19.44
C MET A 64 -10.33 -13.45 20.50
N GLY A 65 -11.03 -12.31 20.53
CA GLY A 65 -12.12 -12.02 21.46
C GLY A 65 -11.70 -11.42 22.80
N ASP A 66 -10.42 -11.41 23.15
CA ASP A 66 -9.91 -10.86 24.41
C ASP A 66 -9.35 -9.45 24.22
N ARG A 67 -9.69 -8.51 25.12
CA ARG A 67 -9.10 -7.18 25.16
C ARG A 67 -7.64 -7.25 25.61
N ILE A 68 -6.72 -6.74 24.80
CA ILE A 68 -5.27 -6.86 25.05
C ILE A 68 -4.54 -5.52 25.19
N ASN A 69 -5.22 -4.40 25.42
CA ASN A 69 -4.57 -3.07 25.55
C ASN A 69 -3.40 -3.10 26.54
N ASP A 70 -3.61 -3.73 27.70
CA ASP A 70 -2.66 -3.75 28.82
C ASP A 70 -1.72 -4.97 28.81
N VAL A 71 -1.84 -5.85 27.81
CA VAL A 71 -0.98 -7.02 27.67
C VAL A 71 0.38 -6.61 27.08
N PRO A 72 1.50 -6.86 27.79
CA PRO A 72 2.82 -6.47 27.31
C PRO A 72 3.24 -7.28 26.07
N PRO A 73 4.15 -6.76 25.21
CA PRO A 73 4.52 -7.38 23.92
C PRO A 73 4.91 -8.86 24.02
N HIS A 74 5.71 -9.24 25.01
CA HIS A 74 6.22 -10.61 25.20
C HIS A 74 5.14 -11.64 25.58
N LYS A 75 3.93 -11.19 25.95
CA LYS A 75 2.79 -12.06 26.26
C LYS A 75 1.75 -12.12 25.14
N ARG A 76 1.90 -11.30 24.10
CA ARG A 76 1.03 -11.34 22.91
C ARG A 76 1.48 -12.46 21.97
N ASN A 77 0.53 -13.15 21.38
CA ASN A 77 0.83 -14.18 20.37
C ASN A 77 1.04 -13.56 18.97
N VAL A 78 1.81 -12.45 18.95
CA VAL A 78 2.22 -11.74 17.75
C VAL A 78 3.74 -11.55 17.77
N ASN A 79 4.39 -11.59 16.62
CA ASN A 79 5.80 -11.28 16.48
C ASN A 79 6.02 -10.17 15.47
N THR A 80 7.09 -9.40 15.66
CA THR A 80 7.38 -8.22 14.81
C THR A 80 8.74 -8.37 14.13
N VAL A 81 8.78 -8.10 12.83
CA VAL A 81 9.99 -7.84 12.06
C VAL A 81 10.09 -6.34 11.85
N PHE A 82 11.13 -5.74 12.41
CA PHE A 82 11.37 -4.30 12.31
C PHE A 82 12.10 -3.93 11.02
N GLN A 83 11.98 -2.70 10.55
CA GLN A 83 12.58 -2.16 9.34
C GLN A 83 14.11 -2.41 9.25
N ARG A 84 14.83 -2.35 10.35
CA ARG A 84 16.29 -2.64 10.44
C ARG A 84 16.59 -4.07 10.90
N TYR A 85 15.63 -5.01 10.76
CA TYR A 85 15.74 -6.45 11.10
C TYR A 85 16.08 -6.78 12.55
N ALA A 86 16.69 -5.89 13.31
CA ALA A 86 17.10 -6.04 14.72
C ALA A 86 17.81 -7.39 15.02
N LEU A 87 18.66 -7.87 14.10
CA LEU A 87 19.45 -9.07 14.30
C LEU A 87 20.56 -8.83 15.33
N PHE A 88 20.92 -9.88 16.08
CA PHE A 88 22.06 -9.86 16.99
C PHE A 88 23.36 -10.04 16.19
N PRO A 89 24.20 -8.98 16.02
CA PRO A 89 25.33 -9.01 15.08
C PRO A 89 26.46 -9.96 15.51
N HIS A 90 26.54 -10.25 16.80
CA HIS A 90 27.55 -11.14 17.38
C HIS A 90 27.17 -12.62 17.30
N LEU A 91 25.92 -12.94 16.96
CA LEU A 91 25.39 -14.30 16.84
C LEU A 91 25.45 -14.80 15.40
N THR A 92 25.45 -16.12 15.23
CA THR A 92 25.27 -16.80 13.96
C THR A 92 23.80 -16.77 13.52
N VAL A 93 23.52 -17.17 12.28
CA VAL A 93 22.16 -17.36 11.77
C VAL A 93 21.35 -18.30 12.65
N PHE A 94 21.91 -19.48 12.95
CA PHE A 94 21.29 -20.46 13.84
C PHE A 94 20.96 -19.85 15.21
N GLU A 95 21.89 -19.17 15.82
CA GLU A 95 21.71 -18.58 17.14
C GLU A 95 20.69 -17.45 17.18
N ASN A 96 20.61 -16.62 16.11
CA ASN A 96 19.57 -15.63 15.98
C ASN A 96 18.16 -16.27 15.93
N VAL A 97 17.97 -17.30 15.11
CA VAL A 97 16.69 -17.99 14.99
C VAL A 97 16.37 -18.80 16.26
N ALA A 98 17.39 -19.42 16.90
CA ALA A 98 17.24 -20.19 18.13
C ALA A 98 16.95 -19.33 19.37
N PHE A 99 17.25 -18.02 19.32
CA PHE A 99 17.18 -17.13 20.48
C PHE A 99 15.84 -17.19 21.22
N PRO A 100 14.68 -16.98 20.57
CA PRO A 100 13.39 -17.01 21.27
C PRO A 100 13.05 -18.39 21.84
N LEU A 101 13.51 -19.48 21.24
CA LEU A 101 13.29 -20.84 21.75
C LEU A 101 14.14 -21.14 22.99
N ARG A 102 15.36 -20.56 23.05
CA ARG A 102 16.23 -20.64 24.24
C ARG A 102 15.63 -19.90 25.43
N GLU A 103 15.04 -18.71 25.20
CA GLU A 103 14.36 -17.94 26.24
C GLU A 103 13.17 -18.74 26.81
N ARG A 104 12.49 -19.52 25.98
CA ARG A 104 11.43 -20.47 26.38
C ARG A 104 11.94 -21.74 27.03
N LYS A 105 13.28 -21.91 27.12
CA LYS A 105 13.98 -23.05 27.73
C LYS A 105 13.62 -24.39 27.09
N LEU A 106 13.41 -24.43 25.79
CA LEU A 106 13.16 -25.69 25.07
C LEU A 106 14.41 -26.60 25.09
N PRO A 107 14.24 -27.94 24.96
CA PRO A 107 15.33 -28.86 24.82
C PRO A 107 16.21 -28.60 23.60
N LYS A 108 17.51 -28.80 23.71
CA LYS A 108 18.47 -28.49 22.61
C LYS A 108 18.13 -29.20 21.29
N GLN A 109 17.65 -30.44 21.37
CA GLN A 109 17.28 -31.22 20.19
C GLN A 109 16.07 -30.62 19.49
N GLU A 110 15.03 -30.21 20.23
CA GLU A 110 13.84 -29.58 19.69
C GLU A 110 14.19 -28.20 19.06
N ILE A 111 15.06 -27.42 19.70
CA ILE A 111 15.56 -26.14 19.14
C ILE A 111 16.23 -26.41 17.80
N LYS A 112 17.09 -27.43 17.69
CA LYS A 112 17.78 -27.74 16.45
C LYS A 112 16.80 -28.07 15.32
N GLU A 113 15.84 -28.94 15.57
CA GLU A 113 14.85 -29.35 14.58
C GLU A 113 13.96 -28.18 14.11
N LYS A 114 13.46 -27.35 15.04
CA LYS A 114 12.65 -26.18 14.72
C LYS A 114 13.45 -25.14 13.92
N VAL A 115 14.69 -24.87 14.29
CA VAL A 115 15.56 -23.92 13.58
C VAL A 115 15.91 -24.42 12.18
N GLU A 116 16.28 -25.69 12.02
CA GLU A 116 16.57 -26.28 10.71
C GLU A 116 15.36 -26.19 9.78
N LYS A 117 14.17 -26.59 10.26
CA LYS A 117 12.90 -26.44 9.52
C LYS A 117 12.64 -24.99 9.10
N MET A 118 12.90 -24.03 9.99
CA MET A 118 12.67 -22.61 9.72
C MET A 118 13.67 -22.06 8.70
N LEU A 119 14.95 -22.47 8.78
CA LEU A 119 15.97 -22.09 7.80
C LEU A 119 15.68 -22.68 6.40
N ASP A 120 15.13 -23.88 6.34
CA ASP A 120 14.68 -24.49 5.08
C ASP A 120 13.52 -23.68 4.48
N LEU A 121 12.54 -23.28 5.31
CA LEU A 121 11.39 -22.47 4.87
C LEU A 121 11.81 -21.15 4.22
N VAL A 122 12.84 -20.50 4.76
CA VAL A 122 13.35 -19.21 4.24
C VAL A 122 14.56 -19.38 3.30
N MET A 123 14.82 -20.58 2.79
CA MET A 123 15.91 -20.91 1.85
C MET A 123 17.32 -20.55 2.34
N LEU A 124 17.59 -20.77 3.62
CA LEU A 124 18.89 -20.51 4.27
C LEU A 124 19.52 -21.74 4.91
N SER A 125 19.16 -22.98 4.47
CA SER A 125 19.65 -24.25 5.04
C SER A 125 21.16 -24.34 5.20
N GLY A 126 21.93 -23.85 4.23
CA GLY A 126 23.41 -23.89 4.26
C GLY A 126 24.07 -22.74 5.05
N PHE A 127 23.30 -21.86 5.69
CA PHE A 127 23.82 -20.62 6.29
C PHE A 127 23.87 -20.64 7.82
N ALA A 128 23.44 -21.72 8.46
CA ALA A 128 23.26 -21.84 9.92
C ALA A 128 24.47 -21.34 10.75
N HIS A 129 25.69 -21.66 10.34
CA HIS A 129 26.94 -21.33 11.06
C HIS A 129 27.55 -19.98 10.65
N ARG A 130 26.98 -19.27 9.67
CA ARG A 130 27.48 -17.94 9.26
C ARG A 130 27.06 -16.87 10.26
N ARG A 131 27.92 -15.85 10.46
CA ARG A 131 27.54 -14.64 11.19
C ARG A 131 26.61 -13.79 10.34
N VAL A 132 25.59 -13.20 10.95
CA VAL A 132 24.60 -12.37 10.24
C VAL A 132 25.23 -11.15 9.58
N THR A 133 26.34 -10.63 10.09
CA THR A 133 27.10 -9.52 9.51
C THR A 133 27.75 -9.83 8.15
N ARG A 134 27.82 -11.12 7.76
CA ARG A 134 28.36 -11.56 6.46
C ARG A 134 27.28 -11.88 5.43
N LEU A 135 26.05 -11.53 5.73
CA LEU A 135 24.89 -11.78 4.89
C LEU A 135 24.52 -10.53 4.10
N SER A 136 23.94 -10.71 2.90
CA SER A 136 23.27 -9.63 2.17
C SER A 136 22.02 -9.13 2.92
N GLY A 137 21.51 -7.95 2.59
CA GLY A 137 20.32 -7.39 3.21
C GLY A 137 19.11 -8.34 3.14
N GLY A 138 18.82 -8.93 1.97
CA GLY A 138 17.75 -9.91 1.83
C GLY A 138 17.96 -11.20 2.63
N GLN A 139 19.22 -11.68 2.76
CA GLN A 139 19.52 -12.81 3.64
C GLN A 139 19.31 -12.46 5.12
N GLN A 140 19.70 -11.25 5.54
CA GLN A 140 19.43 -10.78 6.91
C GLN A 140 17.94 -10.69 7.20
N GLN A 141 17.18 -10.19 6.26
CA GLN A 141 15.72 -10.13 6.35
C GLN A 141 15.10 -11.53 6.52
N ARG A 142 15.52 -12.51 5.71
CA ARG A 142 15.08 -13.91 5.84
C ARG A 142 15.39 -14.48 7.22
N VAL A 143 16.55 -14.17 7.79
CA VAL A 143 16.89 -14.58 9.17
C VAL A 143 15.95 -13.93 10.19
N ALA A 144 15.59 -12.65 10.02
CA ALA A 144 14.67 -11.96 10.91
C ALA A 144 13.25 -12.57 10.84
N ILE A 145 12.78 -12.89 9.62
CA ILE A 145 11.51 -13.58 9.41
C ILE A 145 11.53 -14.98 10.04
N ALA A 146 12.58 -15.78 9.81
CA ALA A 146 12.75 -17.10 10.43
C ALA A 146 12.73 -17.01 11.96
N ARG A 147 13.41 -16.01 12.54
CA ARG A 147 13.40 -15.78 14.00
C ARG A 147 12.02 -15.41 14.51
N ALA A 148 11.25 -14.64 13.75
CA ALA A 148 9.90 -14.26 14.12
C ALA A 148 8.92 -15.44 14.01
N LEU A 149 9.07 -16.29 12.99
CA LEU A 149 8.19 -17.42 12.73
C LEU A 149 8.47 -18.64 13.59
N VAL A 150 9.70 -18.82 14.11
CA VAL A 150 10.11 -20.02 14.85
C VAL A 150 9.29 -20.29 16.12
N ASN A 151 8.65 -19.25 16.67
CA ASN A 151 7.73 -19.34 17.79
C ASN A 151 6.29 -19.71 17.39
N GLU A 152 6.02 -19.89 16.10
CA GLU A 152 4.69 -20.22 15.56
C GLU A 152 3.63 -19.20 16.02
N PRO A 153 3.85 -17.87 15.81
CA PRO A 153 2.89 -16.84 16.21
C PRO A 153 1.60 -16.97 15.40
N LYS A 154 0.51 -16.43 15.92
CA LYS A 154 -0.75 -16.31 15.17
C LYS A 154 -0.70 -15.17 14.14
N VAL A 155 0.03 -14.11 14.46
CA VAL A 155 0.14 -12.91 13.61
C VAL A 155 1.61 -12.50 13.50
N LEU A 156 2.03 -12.19 12.28
CA LEU A 156 3.34 -11.60 11.97
C LEU A 156 3.18 -10.14 11.56
N LEU A 157 3.83 -9.25 12.28
CA LEU A 157 3.87 -7.82 12.00
C LEU A 157 5.15 -7.48 11.23
N LEU A 158 5.03 -6.80 10.09
CA LEU A 158 6.12 -6.45 9.18
C LEU A 158 6.14 -4.93 8.98
N ASP A 159 7.13 -4.23 9.54
CA ASP A 159 7.25 -2.77 9.46
C ASP A 159 8.26 -2.40 8.36
N GLU A 160 7.77 -2.03 7.18
CA GLU A 160 8.54 -1.67 5.97
C GLU A 160 9.71 -2.62 5.67
N PRO A 161 9.47 -3.95 5.62
CA PRO A 161 10.58 -4.90 5.60
C PRO A 161 11.37 -4.88 4.27
N LEU A 162 10.77 -4.40 3.17
CA LEU A 162 11.36 -4.45 1.83
C LEU A 162 12.07 -3.14 1.42
N GLY A 163 11.88 -2.06 2.16
CA GLY A 163 12.34 -0.72 1.80
C GLY A 163 13.86 -0.56 1.59
N ALA A 164 14.68 -1.43 2.20
CA ALA A 164 16.14 -1.38 2.08
C ALA A 164 16.71 -2.28 0.96
N LEU A 165 15.86 -2.93 0.14
CA LEU A 165 16.26 -3.87 -0.90
C LEU A 165 16.27 -3.22 -2.28
N ASP A 166 17.20 -3.66 -3.15
CA ASP A 166 17.15 -3.34 -4.58
C ASP A 166 15.90 -3.95 -5.26
N LEU A 167 15.51 -3.41 -6.42
CA LEU A 167 14.27 -3.76 -7.11
C LEU A 167 14.13 -5.27 -7.38
N LYS A 168 15.19 -5.93 -7.85
CA LYS A 168 15.14 -7.36 -8.17
C LYS A 168 14.97 -8.21 -6.91
N LEU A 169 15.76 -7.92 -5.89
CA LEU A 169 15.69 -8.64 -4.62
C LEU A 169 14.36 -8.39 -3.90
N ARG A 170 13.80 -7.18 -4.05
CA ARG A 170 12.46 -6.83 -3.53
C ARG A 170 11.38 -7.72 -4.14
N LYS A 171 11.35 -7.84 -5.49
CA LYS A 171 10.37 -8.71 -6.19
C LYS A 171 10.49 -10.19 -5.80
N ASP A 172 11.72 -10.69 -5.66
CA ASP A 172 11.94 -12.06 -5.19
C ASP A 172 11.39 -12.25 -3.76
N MET A 173 11.64 -11.29 -2.86
CA MET A 173 11.18 -11.33 -1.47
C MET A 173 9.65 -11.21 -1.32
N GLN A 174 8.99 -10.39 -2.15
CA GLN A 174 7.53 -10.32 -2.20
C GLN A 174 6.91 -11.70 -2.46
N GLN A 175 7.40 -12.39 -3.49
CA GLN A 175 6.93 -13.73 -3.82
C GLN A 175 7.19 -14.74 -2.69
N GLU A 176 8.35 -14.66 -2.03
CA GLU A 176 8.68 -15.52 -0.90
C GLU A 176 7.79 -15.27 0.32
N LEU A 177 7.56 -14.02 0.69
CA LEU A 177 6.65 -13.67 1.79
C LEU A 177 5.24 -14.22 1.56
N LYS A 178 4.72 -14.08 0.35
CA LYS A 178 3.41 -14.62 -0.02
C LYS A 178 3.37 -16.16 0.05
N LYS A 179 4.45 -16.84 -0.38
CA LYS A 179 4.59 -18.31 -0.25
C LYS A 179 4.66 -18.75 1.22
N ILE A 180 5.44 -18.04 2.05
CA ILE A 180 5.56 -18.30 3.47
C ILE A 180 4.21 -18.15 4.16
N GLN A 181 3.50 -17.05 3.92
CA GLN A 181 2.17 -16.81 4.48
C GLN A 181 1.20 -17.94 4.11
N LYS A 182 1.10 -18.30 2.82
CA LYS A 182 0.22 -19.39 2.36
C LYS A 182 0.59 -20.75 2.95
N SER A 183 1.88 -21.06 3.12
CA SER A 183 2.34 -22.34 3.64
C SER A 183 2.20 -22.48 5.15
N THR A 184 2.24 -21.36 5.88
CA THR A 184 2.15 -21.35 7.35
C THR A 184 0.74 -21.12 7.87
N GLY A 185 -0.14 -20.51 7.08
CA GLY A 185 -1.48 -20.09 7.50
C GLY A 185 -1.48 -19.02 8.58
N ILE A 186 -0.39 -18.26 8.74
CA ILE A 186 -0.26 -17.16 9.70
C ILE A 186 -0.82 -15.89 9.09
N THR A 187 -1.52 -15.07 9.88
CA THR A 187 -1.96 -13.74 9.44
C THR A 187 -0.77 -12.79 9.37
N PHE A 188 -0.59 -12.11 8.24
CA PHE A 188 0.45 -11.11 8.04
C PHE A 188 -0.16 -9.71 8.05
N ILE A 189 0.40 -8.82 8.87
CA ILE A 189 0.11 -7.38 8.85
C ILE A 189 1.35 -6.67 8.34
N PHE A 190 1.26 -6.16 7.14
CA PHE A 190 2.37 -5.57 6.39
C PHE A 190 2.20 -4.05 6.32
N VAL A 191 3.25 -3.31 6.60
CA VAL A 191 3.28 -1.84 6.45
C VAL A 191 4.20 -1.50 5.31
N THR A 192 3.72 -0.69 4.38
CA THR A 192 4.51 -0.14 3.28
C THR A 192 3.97 1.24 2.85
N HIS A 193 4.76 1.97 2.10
CA HIS A 193 4.35 3.13 1.31
C HIS A 193 4.40 2.83 -0.21
N ASP A 194 4.83 1.63 -0.59
CA ASP A 194 4.96 1.17 -1.98
C ASP A 194 3.64 0.53 -2.44
N GLN A 195 3.05 1.11 -3.49
CA GLN A 195 1.76 0.70 -4.05
C GLN A 195 1.87 -0.67 -4.74
N GLU A 196 2.98 -0.94 -5.47
CA GLU A 196 3.21 -2.21 -6.17
C GLU A 196 3.28 -3.36 -5.16
N GLU A 197 3.92 -3.14 -4.00
CA GLU A 197 3.94 -4.12 -2.91
C GLU A 197 2.53 -4.44 -2.40
N ALA A 198 1.74 -3.39 -2.11
CA ALA A 198 0.39 -3.56 -1.58
C ALA A 198 -0.52 -4.28 -2.59
N LEU A 199 -0.53 -3.84 -3.85
CA LEU A 199 -1.39 -4.42 -4.90
C LEU A 199 -1.03 -5.87 -5.23
N SER A 200 0.28 -6.22 -5.23
CA SER A 200 0.74 -7.56 -5.64
C SER A 200 0.64 -8.62 -4.54
N MET A 201 0.72 -8.22 -3.27
CA MET A 201 0.87 -9.15 -2.16
C MET A 201 -0.40 -9.35 -1.32
N SER A 202 -1.26 -8.34 -1.22
CA SER A 202 -2.33 -8.31 -0.23
C SER A 202 -3.57 -9.10 -0.64
N ASP A 203 -4.28 -9.61 0.35
CA ASP A 203 -5.68 -10.02 0.22
C ASP A 203 -6.59 -8.81 0.53
N THR A 204 -6.18 -7.97 1.51
CA THR A 204 -6.87 -6.75 1.90
C THR A 204 -5.86 -5.59 2.01
N ILE A 205 -6.21 -4.43 1.46
CA ILE A 205 -5.46 -3.17 1.59
C ILE A 205 -6.25 -2.20 2.45
N VAL A 206 -5.58 -1.56 3.40
CA VAL A 206 -6.10 -0.46 4.22
C VAL A 206 -5.34 0.80 3.83
N VAL A 207 -5.97 1.69 3.09
CA VAL A 207 -5.39 2.97 2.70
C VAL A 207 -5.57 3.96 3.84
N MET A 208 -4.46 4.52 4.32
CA MET A 208 -4.44 5.47 5.44
C MET A 208 -3.90 6.84 5.02
N SER A 209 -4.52 7.90 5.52
CA SER A 209 -4.04 9.28 5.39
C SER A 209 -4.45 10.10 6.60
N GLU A 210 -3.57 11.01 7.06
CA GLU A 210 -3.85 11.94 8.16
C GLU A 210 -4.42 11.26 9.42
N GLY A 211 -3.86 10.11 9.78
CA GLY A 211 -4.31 9.36 10.96
C GLY A 211 -5.66 8.64 10.83
N LYS A 212 -6.24 8.58 9.62
CA LYS A 212 -7.55 7.97 9.34
C LYS A 212 -7.45 6.90 8.28
N ILE A 213 -8.36 5.95 8.32
CA ILE A 213 -8.59 5.01 7.23
C ILE A 213 -9.43 5.73 6.16
N GLN A 214 -8.94 5.73 4.93
CA GLN A 214 -9.63 6.29 3.77
C GLN A 214 -10.48 5.23 3.08
N GLN A 215 -9.91 4.03 2.86
CA GLN A 215 -10.60 2.91 2.22
C GLN A 215 -10.02 1.58 2.71
N ILE A 216 -10.87 0.55 2.76
CA ILE A 216 -10.49 -0.85 2.96
C ILE A 216 -11.12 -1.65 1.83
N GLY A 217 -10.35 -2.51 1.16
CA GLY A 217 -10.85 -3.35 0.07
C GLY A 217 -9.81 -4.33 -0.42
N THR A 218 -10.19 -5.15 -1.40
CA THR A 218 -9.23 -5.96 -2.16
C THR A 218 -8.34 -5.06 -3.03
N PRO A 219 -7.19 -5.53 -3.51
CA PRO A 219 -6.37 -4.78 -4.46
C PRO A 219 -7.16 -4.24 -5.66
N GLN A 220 -8.07 -5.05 -6.22
CA GLN A 220 -8.92 -4.65 -7.34
C GLN A 220 -9.90 -3.54 -6.95
N ASP A 221 -10.57 -3.65 -5.80
CA ASP A 221 -11.52 -2.62 -5.33
C ASP A 221 -10.82 -1.28 -5.12
N ILE A 222 -9.62 -1.31 -4.51
CA ILE A 222 -8.85 -0.09 -4.22
C ILE A 222 -8.37 0.60 -5.50
N TYR A 223 -7.99 -0.19 -6.53
CA TYR A 223 -7.49 0.34 -7.80
C TYR A 223 -8.61 0.81 -8.72
N ASN A 224 -9.66 -0.02 -8.89
CA ASN A 224 -10.73 0.23 -9.87
C ASN A 224 -11.84 1.13 -9.31
N GLU A 225 -12.13 1.04 -8.00
CA GLU A 225 -13.24 1.73 -7.35
C GLU A 225 -12.76 2.59 -6.16
N PRO A 226 -11.84 3.56 -6.38
CA PRO A 226 -11.38 4.44 -5.31
C PRO A 226 -12.52 5.32 -4.80
N VAL A 227 -12.61 5.49 -3.47
CA VAL A 227 -13.70 6.25 -2.84
C VAL A 227 -13.54 7.77 -2.94
N ASN A 228 -12.34 8.26 -3.22
CA ASN A 228 -12.05 9.68 -3.35
C ASN A 228 -10.76 9.92 -4.16
N ALA A 229 -10.53 11.17 -4.54
CA ALA A 229 -9.40 11.59 -5.36
C ALA A 229 -8.03 11.24 -4.74
N PHE A 230 -7.89 11.29 -3.40
CA PHE A 230 -6.66 10.90 -2.74
C PHE A 230 -6.35 9.41 -2.95
N VAL A 231 -7.32 8.52 -2.77
CA VAL A 231 -7.10 7.08 -2.99
C VAL A 231 -6.81 6.79 -4.45
N ALA A 232 -7.55 7.41 -5.37
CA ALA A 232 -7.35 7.23 -6.81
C ALA A 232 -5.93 7.55 -7.23
N ASP A 233 -5.42 8.71 -6.83
CA ASP A 233 -4.11 9.23 -7.17
C ASP A 233 -2.99 8.52 -6.40
N PHE A 234 -3.20 8.25 -5.11
CA PHE A 234 -2.20 7.59 -4.27
C PHE A 234 -1.93 6.13 -4.67
N ILE A 235 -2.89 5.42 -5.29
CA ILE A 235 -2.74 4.00 -5.66
C ILE A 235 -2.12 3.81 -7.04
N GLY A 236 -2.25 4.79 -7.90
CA GLY A 236 -1.73 4.77 -9.26
C GLY A 236 -2.10 6.07 -9.95
N GLU A 237 -1.41 6.36 -11.01
CA GLU A 237 -1.65 7.55 -11.79
C GLU A 237 -3.09 7.60 -12.29
N SER A 238 -3.69 8.78 -12.32
CA SER A 238 -5.11 8.96 -12.63
C SER A 238 -5.39 10.30 -13.29
N ASN A 239 -6.24 10.31 -14.29
CA ASN A 239 -6.86 11.52 -14.78
C ASN A 239 -8.13 11.76 -13.95
N ILE A 240 -8.13 12.80 -13.10
CA ILE A 240 -9.27 13.11 -12.22
C ILE A 240 -9.90 14.42 -12.65
N VAL A 241 -11.01 14.36 -13.33
CA VAL A 241 -11.68 15.54 -13.88
C VAL A 241 -12.99 15.86 -13.14
N ALA A 242 -13.32 17.14 -13.03
CA ALA A 242 -14.61 17.53 -12.47
C ALA A 242 -15.74 17.20 -13.44
N GLY A 243 -16.77 16.53 -12.93
CA GLY A 243 -17.94 16.13 -13.71
C GLY A 243 -19.27 16.42 -13.01
N VAL A 244 -20.35 16.13 -13.70
CA VAL A 244 -21.72 16.21 -13.18
C VAL A 244 -22.47 14.96 -13.57
N MET A 245 -22.95 14.21 -12.60
CA MET A 245 -23.79 13.05 -12.81
C MET A 245 -25.19 13.50 -13.27
N LEU A 246 -25.58 13.17 -14.49
CA LEU A 246 -26.88 13.58 -15.04
C LEU A 246 -28.02 12.67 -14.57
N SER A 247 -27.75 11.39 -14.55
CA SER A 247 -28.63 10.30 -14.08
C SER A 247 -27.76 9.06 -13.88
N ASP A 248 -28.31 7.99 -13.34
CA ASP A 248 -27.63 6.70 -13.33
C ASP A 248 -27.11 6.37 -14.74
N TYR A 249 -25.86 5.88 -14.79
CA TYR A 249 -25.13 5.49 -16.00
C TYR A 249 -24.76 6.64 -16.96
N ARG A 250 -24.91 7.92 -16.56
CA ARG A 250 -24.63 9.06 -17.46
C ARG A 250 -23.97 10.21 -16.72
N VAL A 251 -22.74 10.52 -17.09
CA VAL A 251 -21.93 11.61 -16.54
C VAL A 251 -21.55 12.60 -17.62
N ARG A 252 -21.43 13.88 -17.26
CA ARG A 252 -20.93 14.94 -18.13
C ARG A 252 -19.64 15.51 -17.57
N PHE A 253 -18.59 15.48 -18.38
CA PHE A 253 -17.31 16.17 -18.14
C PHE A 253 -16.66 16.56 -19.47
N GLY A 254 -15.68 17.48 -19.47
CA GLY A 254 -15.04 17.96 -20.71
C GLY A 254 -16.03 18.48 -21.77
N GLY A 255 -17.17 19.05 -21.33
CA GLY A 255 -18.21 19.52 -22.24
C GLY A 255 -19.08 18.43 -22.91
N GLN A 256 -18.80 17.14 -22.68
CA GLN A 256 -19.47 16.01 -23.34
C GLN A 256 -20.17 15.09 -22.34
N VAL A 257 -21.09 14.25 -22.83
CA VAL A 257 -21.84 13.26 -22.01
C VAL A 257 -21.33 11.86 -22.35
N PHE A 258 -20.96 11.13 -21.32
CA PHE A 258 -20.45 9.76 -21.40
C PHE A 258 -21.42 8.79 -20.70
N GLU A 259 -21.43 7.57 -21.16
CA GLU A 259 -21.98 6.43 -20.44
C GLU A 259 -20.96 5.94 -19.42
N CYS A 260 -21.40 5.52 -18.23
CA CYS A 260 -20.59 4.91 -17.17
C CYS A 260 -21.37 3.78 -16.52
N LEU A 261 -20.75 3.04 -15.58
CA LEU A 261 -21.41 1.94 -14.87
C LEU A 261 -21.95 2.35 -13.50
N ASP A 262 -21.64 3.55 -13.02
CA ASP A 262 -21.98 4.03 -11.69
C ASP A 262 -23.43 4.47 -11.54
N THR A 263 -23.97 4.25 -10.33
CA THR A 263 -25.35 4.57 -9.93
C THR A 263 -25.39 5.15 -8.52
N GLY A 264 -26.57 5.66 -8.11
CA GLY A 264 -26.82 6.10 -6.73
C GLY A 264 -26.39 7.54 -6.44
N PHE A 265 -26.23 8.35 -7.48
CA PHE A 265 -25.99 9.79 -7.38
C PHE A 265 -27.30 10.58 -7.63
N ALA A 266 -27.39 11.76 -7.01
CA ALA A 266 -28.53 12.64 -7.30
C ALA A 266 -28.42 13.24 -8.73
N PRO A 267 -29.52 13.54 -9.41
CA PRO A 267 -29.48 14.23 -10.70
C PRO A 267 -28.77 15.58 -10.59
N ASN A 268 -27.83 15.82 -11.49
CA ASN A 268 -26.93 16.97 -11.50
C ASN A 268 -26.01 17.09 -10.27
N GLU A 269 -25.68 15.98 -9.61
CA GLU A 269 -24.70 15.96 -8.52
C GLU A 269 -23.29 16.24 -9.07
N PRO A 270 -22.54 17.22 -8.49
CA PRO A 270 -21.14 17.42 -8.83
C PRO A 270 -20.32 16.23 -8.35
N VAL A 271 -19.44 15.70 -9.21
CA VAL A 271 -18.64 14.50 -8.95
C VAL A 271 -17.20 14.71 -9.38
N ASP A 272 -16.30 13.84 -8.92
CA ASP A 272 -15.01 13.61 -9.51
C ASP A 272 -15.11 12.37 -10.40
N VAL A 273 -14.57 12.47 -11.62
CA VAL A 273 -14.52 11.37 -12.58
C VAL A 273 -13.08 10.93 -12.67
N VAL A 274 -12.80 9.67 -12.36
CA VAL A 274 -11.47 9.08 -12.47
C VAL A 274 -11.38 8.19 -13.69
N ILE A 275 -10.29 8.33 -14.45
CA ILE A 275 -9.97 7.50 -15.60
C ILE A 275 -8.48 7.12 -15.48
N ARG A 276 -8.18 5.82 -15.58
CA ARG A 276 -6.82 5.36 -15.56
C ARG A 276 -6.12 5.66 -16.90
N PRO A 277 -4.82 6.02 -16.89
CA PRO A 277 -4.08 6.34 -18.12
C PRO A 277 -4.05 5.19 -19.15
N GLU A 278 -4.05 3.93 -18.67
CA GLU A 278 -4.06 2.74 -19.51
C GLU A 278 -5.42 2.42 -20.15
N ASP A 279 -6.50 3.01 -19.61
CA ASP A 279 -7.88 2.79 -20.11
C ASP A 279 -8.30 3.86 -21.11
N VAL A 280 -7.38 4.70 -21.54
CA VAL A 280 -7.63 5.78 -22.51
C VAL A 280 -7.15 5.36 -23.89
N ASP A 281 -8.10 5.17 -24.81
CA ASP A 281 -7.79 4.86 -26.22
C ASP A 281 -7.56 6.13 -27.04
N ILE A 282 -6.48 6.12 -27.82
CA ILE A 282 -6.19 7.18 -28.79
C ILE A 282 -6.91 6.86 -30.10
N VAL A 283 -7.75 7.80 -30.54
CA VAL A 283 -8.52 7.67 -31.78
C VAL A 283 -8.30 8.91 -32.69
N LYS A 284 -8.84 8.84 -33.91
CA LYS A 284 -8.84 10.02 -34.78
C LYS A 284 -9.73 11.12 -34.20
N PRO A 285 -9.31 12.40 -34.32
CA PRO A 285 -10.15 13.49 -33.87
C PRO A 285 -11.39 13.61 -34.74
N GLU A 286 -12.55 13.36 -34.13
CA GLU A 286 -13.87 13.42 -34.79
C GLU A 286 -14.86 14.23 -33.92
N PRO A 287 -15.90 14.87 -34.48
CA PRO A 287 -16.92 15.56 -33.69
C PRO A 287 -17.60 14.62 -32.69
N GLY A 288 -17.73 15.05 -31.42
CA GLY A 288 -18.34 14.25 -30.34
C GLY A 288 -17.37 13.37 -29.57
N VAL A 289 -16.06 13.50 -29.83
CA VAL A 289 -14.99 12.85 -29.08
C VAL A 289 -14.17 13.94 -28.37
N LEU A 290 -13.67 13.68 -27.18
CA LEU A 290 -12.69 14.57 -26.54
C LEU A 290 -11.46 14.67 -27.43
N GLN A 291 -10.97 15.88 -27.65
CA GLN A 291 -9.84 16.14 -28.54
C GLN A 291 -8.80 16.99 -27.85
N GLY A 292 -7.54 16.67 -28.09
CA GLY A 292 -6.43 17.42 -27.51
C GLY A 292 -5.18 17.38 -28.35
N THR A 293 -4.18 18.11 -27.90
CA THR A 293 -2.86 18.14 -28.52
C THR A 293 -1.85 17.47 -27.61
N VAL A 294 -1.10 16.52 -28.16
CA VAL A 294 -0.02 15.85 -27.44
C VAL A 294 1.11 16.84 -27.16
N THR A 295 1.40 17.07 -25.88
CA THR A 295 2.41 18.04 -25.44
C THR A 295 3.77 17.39 -25.14
N SER A 296 3.77 16.12 -24.76
CA SER A 296 5.00 15.35 -24.56
C SER A 296 4.76 13.85 -24.73
N VAL A 297 5.82 13.11 -25.07
CA VAL A 297 5.80 11.65 -25.17
C VAL A 297 7.08 11.09 -24.55
N THR A 298 6.94 10.21 -23.55
CA THR A 298 8.06 9.58 -22.86
C THR A 298 8.00 8.06 -23.06
N PHE A 299 9.07 7.45 -23.55
CA PHE A 299 9.14 5.99 -23.71
C PHE A 299 9.56 5.31 -22.39
N MET A 300 8.67 4.48 -21.84
CA MET A 300 8.85 3.77 -20.55
C MET A 300 9.28 2.31 -20.73
N GLY A 301 9.64 1.89 -21.93
CA GLY A 301 10.10 0.53 -22.25
C GLY A 301 8.99 -0.39 -22.76
N VAL A 302 7.91 -0.57 -22.01
CA VAL A 302 6.76 -1.41 -22.38
C VAL A 302 5.60 -0.61 -22.99
N HIS A 303 5.50 0.67 -22.68
CA HIS A 303 4.50 1.62 -23.20
C HIS A 303 5.13 3.01 -23.37
N ASN A 304 4.40 3.90 -24.01
CA ASN A 304 4.67 5.33 -24.03
C ASN A 304 3.71 6.02 -23.07
N GLU A 305 4.20 7.00 -22.33
CA GLU A 305 3.40 7.97 -21.58
C GLU A 305 3.27 9.24 -22.42
N ALA A 306 2.05 9.53 -22.83
CA ALA A 306 1.73 10.73 -23.60
C ALA A 306 0.94 11.70 -22.72
N ILE A 307 1.39 12.96 -22.66
CA ILE A 307 0.63 14.02 -22.02
C ILE A 307 -0.14 14.79 -23.10
N VAL A 308 -1.44 14.90 -22.91
CA VAL A 308 -2.37 15.51 -23.88
C VAL A 308 -3.10 16.67 -23.25
N ASP A 309 -2.96 17.87 -23.82
CA ASP A 309 -3.71 19.03 -23.37
C ASP A 309 -5.10 19.03 -24.00
N ILE A 310 -6.13 18.94 -23.15
CA ILE A 310 -7.54 19.02 -23.54
C ILE A 310 -8.17 20.21 -22.80
N ASP A 311 -8.39 21.31 -23.49
CA ASP A 311 -9.00 22.53 -22.92
C ASP A 311 -8.28 23.06 -21.65
N GLY A 312 -6.94 22.91 -21.60
CA GLY A 312 -6.10 23.35 -20.49
C GLY A 312 -5.94 22.35 -19.35
N PHE A 313 -6.62 21.21 -19.39
CA PHE A 313 -6.39 20.07 -18.50
C PHE A 313 -5.45 19.05 -19.16
N LYS A 314 -4.41 18.64 -18.45
CA LYS A 314 -3.41 17.70 -18.96
C LYS A 314 -3.73 16.26 -18.58
N TRP A 315 -4.11 15.50 -19.57
CA TRP A 315 -4.34 14.07 -19.46
C TRP A 315 -3.05 13.30 -19.63
N MET A 316 -2.84 12.29 -18.79
CA MET A 316 -1.84 11.26 -19.06
C MET A 316 -2.52 10.08 -19.77
N ILE A 317 -1.86 9.54 -20.79
CA ILE A 317 -2.28 8.35 -21.53
C ILE A 317 -1.12 7.38 -21.59
N GLN A 318 -1.34 6.14 -21.20
CA GLN A 318 -0.38 5.05 -21.38
C GLN A 318 -0.79 4.20 -22.59
N THR A 319 0.04 4.19 -23.63
CA THR A 319 -0.28 3.51 -24.89
C THR A 319 0.92 2.75 -25.45
N THR A 320 0.64 1.63 -26.12
CA THR A 320 1.63 0.91 -26.95
C THR A 320 1.65 1.40 -28.40
N ASP A 321 0.66 2.17 -28.79
CA ASP A 321 0.56 2.74 -30.13
C ASP A 321 1.54 3.89 -30.33
N PRO A 322 2.07 4.08 -31.53
CA PRO A 322 2.94 5.20 -31.84
C PRO A 322 2.15 6.50 -31.81
N VAL A 323 2.62 7.44 -31.01
CA VAL A 323 2.08 8.80 -30.90
C VAL A 323 3.22 9.81 -30.99
N GLU A 324 3.01 10.95 -31.65
CA GLU A 324 4.02 11.97 -31.86
C GLU A 324 3.66 13.23 -31.10
N GLU A 325 4.67 13.91 -30.55
CA GLU A 325 4.51 15.23 -29.93
C GLU A 325 4.00 16.23 -30.96
N GLY A 326 3.02 17.07 -30.55
CA GLY A 326 2.33 18.00 -31.43
C GLY A 326 1.16 17.40 -32.22
N ALA A 327 0.94 16.09 -32.16
CA ALA A 327 -0.19 15.46 -32.84
C ALA A 327 -1.52 15.93 -32.21
N HIS A 328 -2.53 16.17 -33.05
CA HIS A 328 -3.91 16.39 -32.59
C HIS A 328 -4.66 15.08 -32.65
N ILE A 329 -5.16 14.64 -31.49
CA ILE A 329 -5.77 13.30 -31.30
C ILE A 329 -7.17 13.42 -30.69
N GLY A 330 -7.98 12.37 -30.88
CA GLY A 330 -9.19 12.13 -30.15
C GLY A 330 -8.96 11.11 -29.01
N ILE A 331 -9.80 11.14 -27.98
CA ILE A 331 -9.81 10.21 -26.86
C ILE A 331 -11.13 9.48 -26.83
N TYR A 332 -11.07 8.16 -26.80
CA TYR A 332 -12.24 7.28 -26.58
C TYR A 332 -12.10 6.59 -25.22
N LEU A 333 -13.24 6.49 -24.52
CA LEU A 333 -13.35 5.88 -23.19
C LEU A 333 -14.48 4.85 -23.22
N GLU A 334 -14.19 3.62 -22.83
CA GLU A 334 -15.20 2.61 -22.58
C GLU A 334 -16.01 2.99 -21.31
N PRO A 335 -17.29 2.61 -21.20
CA PRO A 335 -18.09 2.93 -20.01
C PRO A 335 -17.54 2.39 -18.68
N ASP A 336 -16.82 1.28 -18.68
CA ASP A 336 -16.17 0.66 -17.54
C ASP A 336 -14.82 1.30 -17.17
N ALA A 337 -14.24 2.09 -18.09
CA ALA A 337 -13.06 2.91 -17.83
C ALA A 337 -13.36 4.18 -17.01
N ILE A 338 -14.63 4.51 -16.82
CA ILE A 338 -15.09 5.73 -16.16
C ILE A 338 -15.62 5.37 -14.77
N HIS A 339 -14.91 5.75 -13.71
CA HIS A 339 -15.38 5.59 -12.34
C HIS A 339 -15.75 6.92 -11.70
N ILE A 340 -16.89 6.95 -10.97
CA ILE A 340 -17.45 8.18 -10.42
C ILE A 340 -17.28 8.22 -8.90
N MET A 341 -16.67 9.30 -8.42
CA MET A 341 -16.46 9.55 -7.00
C MET A 341 -17.27 10.77 -6.53
N LYS A 342 -17.75 10.70 -5.29
CA LYS A 342 -18.34 11.89 -4.64
C LYS A 342 -17.28 12.94 -4.37
N LYS A 343 -17.68 14.22 -4.47
CA LYS A 343 -16.79 15.32 -4.07
C LYS A 343 -16.33 15.15 -2.62
N SER A 344 -15.05 15.37 -2.37
CA SER A 344 -14.41 15.29 -1.06
C SER A 344 -13.51 16.49 -0.82
N LYS A 345 -12.85 16.55 0.34
CA LYS A 345 -11.84 17.60 0.62
C LYS A 345 -10.63 17.52 -0.34
N TYR A 346 -10.47 16.41 -1.02
CA TYR A 346 -9.38 16.18 -1.97
C TYR A 346 -9.74 16.54 -3.42
N SER A 347 -11.00 16.91 -3.69
CA SER A 347 -11.46 17.27 -5.04
C SER A 347 -10.72 18.49 -5.58
N GLY A 348 -10.19 18.34 -6.81
CA GLY A 348 -9.43 19.39 -7.48
C GLY A 348 -7.98 19.56 -7.01
N MET A 349 -7.49 18.66 -6.11
CA MET A 349 -6.11 18.66 -5.65
C MET A 349 -5.20 17.78 -6.50
N PHE A 350 -5.77 16.79 -7.22
CA PHE A 350 -5.02 15.77 -7.94
C PHE A 350 -5.60 15.56 -9.33
N GLY A 351 -4.82 14.89 -10.20
CA GLY A 351 -5.29 14.38 -11.48
C GLY A 351 -5.02 15.24 -12.69
N ASP A 352 -4.56 16.48 -12.54
CA ASP A 352 -3.91 17.23 -13.62
C ASP A 352 -2.40 17.00 -13.50
N TYR A 353 -1.83 16.31 -14.47
CA TYR A 353 -0.42 15.91 -14.45
C TYR A 353 0.54 17.11 -14.34
N SER A 354 0.13 18.32 -14.70
CA SER A 354 0.96 19.51 -14.56
C SER A 354 1.03 20.08 -13.16
N SER A 355 0.02 19.86 -12.32
CA SER A 355 0.01 20.35 -10.94
C SER A 355 0.75 19.40 -9.99
N PHE A 356 0.67 18.11 -10.26
CA PHE A 356 1.22 17.06 -9.39
C PHE A 356 2.76 17.05 -9.33
N SER A 357 3.45 17.23 -10.45
CA SER A 357 4.91 17.27 -10.50
C SER A 357 5.50 18.49 -9.77
N ASN A 358 4.82 19.65 -9.80
CA ASN A 358 5.29 20.86 -9.18
C ASN A 358 5.10 20.86 -7.66
N GLU A 359 3.98 20.32 -7.15
CA GLU A 359 3.70 20.23 -5.72
C GLU A 359 4.53 19.15 -5.01
N LEU A 360 4.82 18.03 -5.67
CA LEU A 360 5.71 16.98 -5.12
C LEU A 360 7.16 17.47 -5.05
N ASP A 361 7.63 18.23 -6.02
CA ASP A 361 8.97 18.81 -5.99
C ASP A 361 9.10 19.88 -4.88
N GLU A 362 8.05 20.68 -4.62
CA GLU A 362 7.99 21.61 -3.49
C GLU A 362 7.91 20.90 -2.13
N LEU A 363 7.14 19.82 -2.02
CA LEU A 363 7.01 19.02 -0.79
C LEU A 363 8.22 18.13 -0.51
N SER A 364 8.94 17.70 -1.54
CA SER A 364 10.16 16.91 -1.38
C SER A 364 11.41 17.75 -1.13
N ASN A 365 11.34 19.07 -1.29
CA ASN A 365 12.47 19.99 -1.08
C ASN A 365 12.09 21.21 -0.20
N PRO A 366 11.64 21.04 1.06
CA PRO A 366 11.20 22.15 1.92
C PRO A 366 12.35 23.03 2.44
N GLY A 367 13.53 23.08 1.76
CA GLY A 367 14.71 23.75 2.26
C GLY A 367 15.74 24.21 1.23
N GLY A 368 15.31 24.43 0.00
CA GLY A 368 16.23 24.88 -1.05
C GLY A 368 16.10 26.35 -1.39
N ASP A 369 16.24 27.27 -0.43
CA ASP A 369 16.58 28.66 -0.68
C ASP A 369 16.92 29.37 0.65
N GLU A 370 18.09 29.06 1.21
CA GLU A 370 18.84 29.96 2.11
C GLU A 370 20.31 29.57 2.09
N GLU A 371 21.02 29.92 1.01
CA GLU A 371 22.46 30.21 1.06
C GLU A 371 22.73 31.41 0.15
N GLU A 372 22.75 32.59 0.73
CA GLU A 372 23.64 33.69 0.40
C GLU A 372 24.64 33.91 1.56
#